data_28144ecf85e73b31a3be77917eaee4ae
#
_entry.id   28144ecf85e73b31a3be77917eaee4ae
#
_cell.length_a   1.000
_cell.length_b   1.000
_cell.length_c   1.000
_cell.angle_alpha   90.00
_cell.angle_beta   90.00
_cell.angle_gamma   90.00
#
_symmetry.space_group_name_H-M   'P 1'
#
loop_
_entity.id
_entity.type
_entity.pdbx_description
1 polymer ?
#
loop_
_entity_poly.entity_id
_entity_poly.type
_entity_poly.pdbx_seq_one_letter_code
_entity_poly.pdbx_strand_id
1 'polypeptide(L)'
;AAHLIEEVVENEAIKSMDPARQELVLQSLLELNPFIQYAYVTDKEGHRITRNITHIEDKAKYEKAQVGEDLSDRPWFIEPMKTGKVHVTDFYTSRYTGALCITVSAPIRNKDDEIVGVLGVDIRFEELAKMEDRLA
;
A
#
# COMPACT_ATOMS: atom_id res chain seq x y z
N ALA A 1 -8.16 1.58 -9.41
CA ALA A 1 -7.11 1.48 -8.38
C ALA A 1 -6.55 0.06 -8.27
N ALA A 2 -7.40 -0.95 -8.25
CA ALA A 2 -6.95 -2.34 -8.12
C ALA A 2 -6.01 -2.75 -9.27
N HIS A 3 -6.34 -2.37 -10.49
CA HIS A 3 -5.52 -2.68 -11.68
C HIS A 3 -4.14 -2.02 -11.59
N LEU A 4 -4.08 -0.78 -11.14
CA LEU A 4 -2.81 -0.07 -10.94
C LEU A 4 -1.92 -0.81 -9.93
N ILE A 5 -2.50 -1.27 -8.84
CA ILE A 5 -1.77 -1.97 -7.78
C ILE A 5 -1.28 -3.34 -8.28
N GLU A 6 -2.08 -4.04 -9.09
CA GLU A 6 -1.67 -5.30 -9.72
C GLU A 6 -0.44 -5.09 -10.62
N GLU A 7 -0.36 -3.97 -11.33
CA GLU A 7 0.81 -3.64 -12.16
C GLU A 7 2.03 -3.32 -11.30
N VAL A 8 1.84 -2.58 -10.21
CA VAL A 8 2.96 -2.17 -9.35
C VAL A 8 3.66 -3.37 -8.72
N VAL A 9 2.91 -4.40 -8.30
CA VAL A 9 3.52 -5.58 -7.67
C VAL A 9 4.33 -6.43 -8.66
N GLU A 10 4.19 -6.20 -9.96
CA GLU A 10 5.02 -6.85 -10.99
C GLU A 10 6.35 -6.13 -11.22
N ASN A 11 6.54 -4.95 -10.65
CA ASN A 11 7.77 -4.18 -10.78
C ASN A 11 8.94 -4.91 -10.10
N GLU A 12 10.08 -5.02 -10.79
CA GLU A 12 11.26 -5.72 -10.29
C GLU A 12 11.78 -5.16 -8.95
N ALA A 13 11.73 -3.85 -8.76
CA ALA A 13 12.16 -3.23 -7.52
C ALA A 13 11.25 -3.61 -6.36
N ILE A 14 9.94 -3.72 -6.60
CA ILE A 14 8.98 -4.18 -5.59
C ILE A 14 9.24 -5.64 -5.24
N LYS A 15 9.42 -6.49 -6.26
CA LYS A 15 9.68 -7.93 -6.07
C LYS A 15 11.02 -8.22 -5.38
N SER A 16 11.95 -7.28 -5.45
CA SER A 16 13.28 -7.43 -4.84
C SER A 16 13.24 -7.56 -3.31
N MET A 17 12.16 -7.10 -2.69
CA MET A 17 12.01 -7.01 -1.23
C MET A 17 13.12 -6.18 -0.57
N ASP A 18 13.77 -5.30 -1.34
CA ASP A 18 14.72 -4.31 -0.84
C ASP A 18 13.96 -3.01 -0.53
N PRO A 19 13.82 -2.62 0.75
CA PRO A 19 13.03 -1.46 1.11
C PRO A 19 13.47 -0.16 0.43
N ALA A 20 14.77 0.04 0.26
CA ALA A 20 15.30 1.25 -0.38
C ALA A 20 14.84 1.37 -1.84
N ARG A 21 14.87 0.25 -2.58
CA ARG A 21 14.41 0.20 -3.97
C ARG A 21 12.88 0.34 -4.06
N GLN A 22 12.18 -0.31 -3.13
CA GLN A 22 10.72 -0.24 -3.08
C GLN A 22 10.24 1.18 -2.79
N GLU A 23 10.88 1.89 -1.86
CA GLU A 23 10.50 3.25 -1.49
C GLU A 23 10.61 4.23 -2.67
N LEU A 24 11.58 4.04 -3.57
CA LEU A 24 11.69 4.86 -4.77
C LEU A 24 10.49 4.67 -5.71
N VAL A 25 10.06 3.42 -5.89
CA VAL A 25 8.88 3.12 -6.72
C VAL A 25 7.62 3.69 -6.07
N LEU A 26 7.47 3.53 -4.76
CA LEU A 26 6.31 4.03 -4.03
C LEU A 26 6.23 5.56 -4.08
N GLN A 27 7.37 6.24 -3.99
CA GLN A 27 7.42 7.70 -4.10
C GLN A 27 6.90 8.15 -5.47
N SER A 28 7.37 7.50 -6.55
CA SER A 28 6.88 7.78 -7.91
C SER A 28 5.39 7.50 -8.05
N LEU A 29 4.92 6.42 -7.44
CA LEU A 29 3.50 6.05 -7.47
C LEU A 29 2.64 7.16 -6.86
N LEU A 30 3.04 7.71 -5.73
CA LEU A 30 2.31 8.81 -5.09
C LEU A 30 2.34 10.09 -5.93
N GLU A 31 3.49 10.41 -6.51
CA GLU A 31 3.64 11.61 -7.36
C GLU A 31 2.73 11.55 -8.58
N LEU A 32 2.59 10.37 -9.18
CA LEU A 32 1.76 10.17 -10.37
C LEU A 32 0.27 10.00 -10.03
N ASN A 33 -0.05 9.70 -8.78
CA ASN A 33 -1.41 9.37 -8.36
C ASN A 33 -1.77 10.12 -7.07
N PRO A 34 -2.13 11.41 -7.15
CA PRO A 34 -2.38 12.24 -5.98
C PRO A 34 -3.47 11.75 -5.03
N PHE A 35 -4.35 10.85 -5.51
CA PHE A 35 -5.41 10.27 -4.68
C PHE A 35 -4.88 9.27 -3.64
N ILE A 36 -3.65 8.80 -3.81
CA ILE A 36 -3.02 7.90 -2.85
C ILE A 36 -2.50 8.71 -1.67
N GLN A 37 -2.89 8.35 -0.45
CA GLN A 37 -2.42 9.00 0.75
C GLN A 37 -1.13 8.35 1.27
N TYR A 38 -1.09 7.02 1.34
CA TYR A 38 0.06 6.25 1.81
C TYR A 38 0.31 5.06 0.92
N ALA A 39 1.57 4.66 0.82
CA ALA A 39 1.97 3.39 0.23
C ALA A 39 3.09 2.77 1.07
N TYR A 40 3.04 1.46 1.25
CA TYR A 40 3.97 0.73 2.11
C TYR A 40 4.03 -0.75 1.70
N VAL A 41 5.08 -1.42 2.14
CA VAL A 41 5.27 -2.85 1.90
C VAL A 41 5.52 -3.56 3.23
N THR A 42 4.91 -4.73 3.40
CA THR A 42 5.21 -5.63 4.50
C THR A 42 5.96 -6.85 4.00
N ASP A 43 6.62 -7.57 4.91
CA ASP A 43 7.12 -8.91 4.63
C ASP A 43 5.95 -9.92 4.73
N LYS A 44 6.25 -11.20 4.54
CA LYS A 44 5.24 -12.28 4.60
C LYS A 44 4.69 -12.52 6.01
N GLU A 45 5.31 -11.96 7.03
CA GLU A 45 4.86 -12.06 8.42
C GLU A 45 4.04 -10.86 8.86
N GLY A 46 3.90 -9.86 8.01
CA GLY A 46 3.09 -8.68 8.28
C GLY A 46 3.84 -7.53 8.92
N HIS A 47 5.16 -7.59 8.98
CA HIS A 47 5.96 -6.47 9.48
C HIS A 47 6.25 -5.50 8.35
N ARG A 48 6.04 -4.20 8.60
CA ARG A 48 6.34 -3.18 7.60
C ARG A 48 7.84 -3.08 7.40
N ILE A 49 8.29 -3.24 6.16
CA ILE A 49 9.72 -3.14 5.81
C ILE A 49 10.09 -1.79 5.22
N THR A 50 9.14 -1.08 4.59
CA THR A 50 9.37 0.28 4.10
C THR A 50 8.91 1.31 5.12
N ARG A 51 9.35 2.56 4.93
CA ARG A 51 8.68 3.68 5.58
C ARG A 51 7.26 3.79 5.02
N ASN A 52 6.40 4.50 5.73
CA ASN A 52 5.06 4.81 5.26
C ASN A 52 5.19 5.98 4.29
N ILE A 53 5.26 5.68 2.99
CA ILE A 53 5.50 6.71 1.96
C ILE A 53 4.25 7.56 1.80
N THR A 54 4.41 8.86 1.92
CA THR A 54 3.32 9.83 1.82
C THR A 54 3.82 11.08 1.10
N HIS A 55 2.92 12.00 0.77
CA HIS A 55 3.29 13.26 0.14
C HIS A 55 4.14 14.11 1.09
N ILE A 56 5.09 14.87 0.55
CA ILE A 56 6.03 15.69 1.32
C ILE A 56 5.31 16.61 2.32
N GLU A 57 4.19 17.19 1.90
CA GLU A 57 3.37 18.10 2.70
C GLU A 57 2.87 17.46 4.00
N ASP A 58 2.64 16.16 3.96
CA ASP A 58 2.07 15.41 5.07
C ASP A 58 3.10 14.63 5.88
N LYS A 59 4.35 14.59 5.40
CA LYS A 59 5.40 13.73 5.95
C LYS A 59 5.60 13.91 7.46
N ALA A 60 5.77 15.14 7.90
CA ALA A 60 6.00 15.45 9.31
C ALA A 60 4.80 15.07 10.20
N LYS A 61 3.59 15.21 9.65
CA LYS A 61 2.35 14.91 10.35
C LYS A 61 2.15 13.42 10.59
N TYR A 62 2.68 12.57 9.68
CA TYR A 62 2.41 11.14 9.67
C TYR A 62 3.65 10.26 9.88
N GLU A 63 4.73 10.82 10.40
CA GLU A 63 5.98 10.10 10.68
C GLU A 63 5.88 9.06 11.81
N LYS A 64 4.72 8.93 12.44
CA LYS A 64 4.50 7.97 13.54
C LYS A 64 4.53 6.52 13.11
N ALA A 65 4.38 6.26 11.82
CA ALA A 65 4.40 4.91 11.27
C ALA A 65 5.85 4.44 11.13
N GLN A 66 6.24 3.47 11.94
CA GLN A 66 7.62 3.00 12.01
C GLN A 66 7.86 1.71 11.23
N VAL A 67 9.05 1.59 10.64
CA VAL A 67 9.53 0.34 10.06
C VAL A 67 9.57 -0.73 11.16
N GLY A 68 9.12 -1.92 10.83
CA GLY A 68 9.04 -3.04 11.77
C GLY A 68 7.69 -3.16 12.48
N GLU A 69 6.77 -2.21 12.29
CA GLU A 69 5.44 -2.29 12.87
C GLU A 69 4.73 -3.57 12.45
N ASP A 70 4.15 -4.28 13.42
CA ASP A 70 3.39 -5.51 13.16
C ASP A 70 1.97 -5.16 12.71
N LEU A 71 1.68 -5.47 11.45
CA LEU A 71 0.40 -5.22 10.80
C LEU A 71 -0.31 -6.53 10.43
N SER A 72 0.14 -7.64 10.99
CA SER A 72 -0.36 -8.99 10.66
C SER A 72 -1.84 -9.21 11.00
N ASP A 73 -2.40 -8.38 11.87
CA ASP A 73 -3.81 -8.46 12.25
C ASP A 73 -4.73 -7.65 11.33
N ARG A 74 -4.17 -6.93 10.35
CA ARG A 74 -4.96 -6.06 9.47
C ARG A 74 -5.61 -6.86 8.33
N PRO A 75 -6.89 -6.59 8.04
CA PRO A 75 -7.59 -7.30 6.94
C PRO A 75 -6.90 -7.15 5.59
N TRP A 76 -6.32 -5.98 5.30
CA TRP A 76 -5.62 -5.74 4.04
C TRP A 76 -4.34 -6.58 3.91
N PHE A 77 -3.79 -7.09 5.02
CA PHE A 77 -2.67 -8.04 5.01
C PHE A 77 -3.19 -9.48 4.94
N ILE A 78 -4.14 -9.83 5.80
CA ILE A 78 -4.64 -11.20 5.95
C ILE A 78 -5.27 -11.69 4.64
N GLU A 79 -6.12 -10.89 4.01
CA GLU A 79 -6.88 -11.34 2.83
C GLU A 79 -5.99 -11.62 1.61
N PRO A 80 -5.04 -10.75 1.21
CA PRO A 80 -4.14 -11.09 0.09
C PRO A 80 -3.27 -12.30 0.36
N MET A 81 -2.82 -12.50 1.60
CA MET A 81 -2.03 -13.67 1.97
C MET A 81 -2.83 -14.95 1.86
N LYS A 82 -4.12 -14.88 2.18
CA LYS A 82 -5.04 -16.03 2.17
C LYS A 82 -5.51 -16.37 0.75
N THR A 83 -5.88 -15.37 -0.03
CA THR A 83 -6.48 -15.57 -1.36
C THR A 83 -5.46 -15.56 -2.49
N GLY A 84 -4.32 -14.93 -2.29
CA GLY A 84 -3.31 -14.72 -3.33
C GLY A 84 -3.73 -13.70 -4.37
N LYS A 85 -4.74 -12.87 -4.07
CA LYS A 85 -5.31 -11.90 -5.01
C LYS A 85 -5.32 -10.50 -4.41
N VAL A 86 -5.50 -9.49 -5.26
CA VAL A 86 -5.70 -8.12 -4.83
C VAL A 86 -6.95 -8.04 -3.94
N HIS A 87 -6.90 -7.21 -2.91
CA HIS A 87 -7.99 -7.02 -1.97
C HIS A 87 -8.30 -5.53 -1.81
N VAL A 88 -9.57 -5.18 -1.75
CA VAL A 88 -10.03 -3.82 -1.46
C VAL A 88 -10.85 -3.89 -0.18
N THR A 89 -10.43 -3.14 0.85
CA THR A 89 -11.14 -3.14 2.13
C THR A 89 -12.44 -2.35 2.05
N ASP A 90 -13.32 -2.57 3.02
CA ASP A 90 -14.41 -1.64 3.30
C ASP A 90 -13.82 -0.34 3.86
N PHE A 91 -14.63 0.71 3.93
CA PHE A 91 -14.20 1.96 4.56
C PHE A 91 -13.87 1.74 6.04
N TYR A 92 -12.79 2.35 6.50
CA TYR A 92 -12.41 2.32 7.89
C TYR A 92 -11.74 3.65 8.28
N THR A 93 -11.62 3.90 9.57
CA THR A 93 -10.95 5.10 10.06
C THR A 93 -9.45 4.85 10.15
N SER A 94 -8.65 5.69 9.49
CA SER A 94 -7.20 5.58 9.50
C SER A 94 -6.66 5.73 10.93
N ARG A 95 -5.78 4.83 11.33
CA ARG A 95 -5.06 4.86 12.61
C ARG A 95 -4.22 6.13 12.74
N TYR A 96 -3.75 6.68 11.63
CA TYR A 96 -2.80 7.81 11.61
C TYR A 96 -3.49 9.17 11.47
N THR A 97 -4.56 9.25 10.69
CA THR A 97 -5.20 10.52 10.35
C THR A 97 -6.55 10.73 11.00
N GLY A 98 -7.21 9.65 11.44
CA GLY A 98 -8.60 9.69 11.89
C GLY A 98 -9.60 9.87 10.75
N ALA A 99 -9.13 9.98 9.50
CA ALA A 99 -10.00 10.14 8.33
C ALA A 99 -10.49 8.79 7.83
N LEU A 100 -11.65 8.80 7.18
CA LEU A 100 -12.21 7.61 6.53
C LEU A 100 -11.41 7.28 5.27
N CYS A 101 -11.01 6.02 5.12
CA CYS A 101 -10.21 5.58 3.96
C CYS A 101 -10.53 4.14 3.58
N ILE A 102 -10.02 3.73 2.42
CA ILE A 102 -9.96 2.31 2.02
C ILE A 102 -8.50 1.96 1.76
N THR A 103 -8.17 0.69 1.87
CA THR A 103 -6.87 0.16 1.47
C THR A 103 -7.05 -0.79 0.30
N VAL A 104 -6.24 -0.62 -0.73
CA VAL A 104 -6.08 -1.58 -1.82
C VAL A 104 -4.77 -2.27 -1.59
N SER A 105 -4.76 -3.59 -1.53
CA SER A 105 -3.54 -4.35 -1.26
C SER A 105 -3.39 -5.53 -2.20
N ALA A 106 -2.15 -5.95 -2.42
CA ALA A 106 -1.86 -7.07 -3.30
C ALA A 106 -0.65 -7.84 -2.79
N PRO A 107 -0.64 -9.17 -2.99
CA PRO A 107 0.52 -9.97 -2.62
C PRO A 107 1.66 -9.71 -3.59
N ILE A 108 2.88 -9.72 -3.07
CA ILE A 108 4.12 -9.64 -3.85
C ILE A 108 4.66 -11.05 -3.96
N ARG A 109 4.95 -11.50 -5.20
CA ARG A 109 5.46 -12.84 -5.46
C ARG A 109 6.89 -12.80 -5.97
N ASN A 110 7.69 -13.79 -5.57
CA ASN A 110 9.03 -13.96 -6.10
C ASN A 110 9.02 -14.74 -7.42
N LYS A 111 10.19 -15.09 -7.95
CA LYS A 111 10.34 -15.85 -9.21
C LYS A 111 9.69 -17.23 -9.15
N ASP A 112 9.60 -17.82 -7.95
CA ASP A 112 9.01 -19.14 -7.75
C ASP A 112 7.51 -19.07 -7.45
N ASP A 113 6.91 -17.89 -7.66
CA ASP A 113 5.49 -17.61 -7.45
C ASP A 113 5.06 -17.75 -5.99
N GLU A 114 6.00 -17.62 -5.07
CA GLU A 114 5.72 -17.62 -3.63
C GLU A 114 5.40 -16.21 -3.15
N ILE A 115 4.43 -16.05 -2.25
CA ILE A 115 4.10 -14.75 -1.68
C ILE A 115 5.17 -14.39 -0.64
N VAL A 116 5.87 -13.29 -0.87
CA VAL A 116 6.96 -12.84 -0.01
C VAL A 116 6.65 -11.56 0.75
N GLY A 117 5.52 -10.93 0.45
CA GLY A 117 5.09 -9.72 1.12
C GLY A 117 3.77 -9.22 0.59
N VAL A 118 3.34 -8.06 1.09
CA VAL A 118 2.11 -7.39 0.67
C VAL A 118 2.40 -5.91 0.44
N LEU A 119 1.94 -5.39 -0.69
CA LEU A 119 1.89 -3.96 -0.97
C LEU A 119 0.54 -3.42 -0.51
N GLY A 120 0.53 -2.38 0.29
CA GLY A 120 -0.68 -1.68 0.71
C GLY A 120 -0.68 -0.24 0.24
N VAL A 121 -1.84 0.23 -0.21
CA VAL A 121 -2.03 1.61 -0.66
C VAL A 121 -3.32 2.13 -0.03
N ASP A 122 -3.20 3.21 0.74
CA ASP A 122 -4.35 3.83 1.41
C ASP A 122 -4.87 5.00 0.59
N ILE A 123 -6.18 5.03 0.37
CA ILE A 123 -6.86 6.05 -0.42
C ILE A 123 -7.91 6.71 0.48
N ARG A 124 -7.90 8.05 0.56
CA ARG A 124 -8.90 8.80 1.31
C ARG A 124 -10.27 8.72 0.63
N PHE A 125 -11.33 8.63 1.43
CA PHE A 125 -12.69 8.64 0.93
C PHE A 125 -12.97 9.84 0.00
N GLU A 126 -12.51 11.02 0.37
CA GLU A 126 -12.67 12.25 -0.41
C GLU A 126 -12.08 12.13 -1.82
N GLU A 127 -10.99 11.39 -1.96
CA GLU A 127 -10.31 11.23 -3.25
C GLU A 127 -10.98 10.18 -4.15
N LEU A 128 -11.74 9.25 -3.56
CA LEU A 128 -12.46 8.23 -4.34
C LEU A 128 -13.48 8.83 -5.30
N ALA A 129 -14.22 9.85 -4.86
CA ALA A 129 -15.18 10.54 -5.70
C ALA A 129 -14.50 11.16 -6.91
N LYS A 130 -13.32 11.75 -6.71
CA LYS A 130 -12.52 12.34 -7.79
C LYS A 130 -12.02 11.29 -8.77
N MET A 131 -11.65 10.10 -8.27
CA MET A 131 -11.22 8.99 -9.12
C MET A 131 -12.34 8.49 -10.02
N GLU A 132 -13.53 8.32 -9.46
CA GLU A 132 -14.70 7.86 -10.22
C GLU A 132 -15.02 8.84 -11.35
N ASP A 133 -14.95 10.15 -11.10
CA ASP A 133 -15.15 11.19 -12.09
C ASP A 133 -14.13 11.10 -13.23
N ARG A 134 -12.89 10.72 -12.93
CA ARG A 134 -11.83 10.55 -13.95
C ARG A 134 -11.99 9.27 -14.76
N LEU A 135 -12.58 8.24 -14.18
CA LEU A 135 -12.77 6.94 -14.83
C LEU A 135 -14.09 6.87 -15.61
N ALA A 136 -14.98 7.77 -15.33
CA ALA A 136 -16.22 7.89 -16.06
C ALA A 136 -16.00 8.64 -17.35
#